data_5302ecc0eddf1671c0f9d64ffea11ce0
#
_entry.id   5302ecc0eddf1671c0f9d64ffea11ce0
#
_cell.length_a   1.000
_cell.length_b   1.000
_cell.length_c   1.000
_cell.angle_alpha   90.00
_cell.angle_beta   90.00
_cell.angle_gamma   90.00
#
_symmetry.space_group_name_H-M   'P 1'
#
loop_
_entity.id
_entity.type
_entity.pdbx_description
1 polymer ?
#
loop_
_entity_poly.entity_id
_entity_poly.type
_entity_poly.pdbx_seq_one_letter_code
_entity_poly.pdbx_strand_id
1 'polypeptide(L)'
;APDYFAENQHGDIPNPHDQLPPEESSRILREHVRYGVELARKYRLNRPIREAIAQHHGDSVIAYFFQRAEQIAKKNSSKAPDINDFRYDGPRPQRPEVVIVEIADTCEAAMRSLFSNQGSAKVGGARIGERVNELLFAKLQAHQFDAAPLTLADFMKIRDQIVQTLCNIYHER
;
A
#
# COMPACT_ATOMS: atom_id res chain seq x y z
N ALA A 1 10.06 7.84 12.44
CA ALA A 1 8.90 8.67 12.80
C ALA A 1 7.63 7.80 12.80
N PRO A 2 7.35 7.05 13.88
CA PRO A 2 6.20 6.11 13.92
C PRO A 2 4.84 6.80 13.73
N ASP A 3 4.71 8.05 14.17
CA ASP A 3 3.45 8.81 14.14
C ASP A 3 2.93 9.13 12.72
N TYR A 4 3.77 8.95 11.71
CA TYR A 4 3.40 9.13 10.30
C TYR A 4 2.74 7.91 9.66
N PHE A 5 2.67 6.79 10.37
CA PHE A 5 2.06 5.57 9.85
C PHE A 5 0.70 5.33 10.49
N ALA A 6 -0.28 4.95 9.66
CA ALA A 6 -1.67 4.81 10.07
C ALA A 6 -1.87 3.86 11.27
N GLU A 7 -0.99 2.87 11.43
CA GLU A 7 -1.00 1.92 12.55
C GLU A 7 -0.76 2.60 13.91
N ASN A 8 -0.10 3.75 13.90
CA ASN A 8 0.25 4.51 15.10
C ASN A 8 -0.62 5.76 15.29
N GLN A 9 -1.55 6.02 14.38
CA GLN A 9 -2.50 7.13 14.48
C GLN A 9 -3.76 6.66 15.20
N HIS A 10 -3.96 7.13 16.43
CA HIS A 10 -5.11 6.78 17.26
C HIS A 10 -5.93 8.03 17.59
N GLY A 11 -7.27 7.93 17.44
CA GLY A 11 -8.21 8.97 17.85
C GLY A 11 -8.24 10.21 16.96
N ASP A 12 -8.58 11.35 17.55
CA ASP A 12 -8.80 12.65 16.86
C ASP A 12 -7.51 13.42 16.55
N ILE A 13 -6.35 12.73 16.51
CA ILE A 13 -5.08 13.39 16.17
C ILE A 13 -5.06 13.70 14.68
N PRO A 14 -4.84 14.97 14.27
CA PRO A 14 -4.71 15.31 12.85
C PRO A 14 -3.61 14.49 12.19
N ASN A 15 -3.86 14.01 10.97
CA ASN A 15 -2.85 13.26 10.23
C ASN A 15 -1.63 14.15 9.95
N PRO A 16 -0.43 13.80 10.44
CA PRO A 16 0.78 14.63 10.24
C PRO A 16 1.08 14.91 8.78
N HIS A 17 0.68 14.02 7.87
CA HIS A 17 0.83 14.21 6.43
C HIS A 17 0.00 15.36 5.84
N ASP A 18 -1.06 15.81 6.54
CA ASP A 18 -1.89 16.92 6.06
C ASP A 18 -1.14 18.25 6.06
N GLN A 19 -0.14 18.38 6.92
CA GLN A 19 0.69 19.57 7.08
C GLN A 19 1.94 19.55 6.21
N LEU A 20 2.24 18.46 5.52
CA LEU A 20 3.43 18.27 4.71
C LEU A 20 3.15 18.45 3.21
N PRO A 21 4.16 18.91 2.44
CA PRO A 21 4.15 18.75 0.99
C PRO A 21 4.02 17.26 0.60
N PRO A 22 3.32 16.95 -0.49
CA PRO A 22 3.15 15.56 -0.94
C PRO A 22 4.47 14.82 -1.17
N GLU A 23 5.48 15.50 -1.68
CA GLU A 23 6.83 14.96 -1.92
C GLU A 23 7.51 14.52 -0.62
N GLU A 24 7.38 15.34 0.42
CA GLU A 24 7.95 15.02 1.74
C GLU A 24 7.21 13.85 2.38
N SER A 25 5.88 13.80 2.27
CA SER A 25 5.07 12.66 2.70
C SER A 25 5.48 11.38 1.99
N SER A 26 5.68 11.45 0.66
CA SER A 26 6.17 10.33 -0.14
C SER A 26 7.56 9.85 0.33
N ARG A 27 8.49 10.79 0.58
CA ARG A 27 9.83 10.48 1.09
C ARG A 27 9.77 9.73 2.41
N ILE A 28 8.95 10.21 3.37
CA ILE A 28 8.79 9.56 4.67
C ILE A 28 8.25 8.13 4.50
N LEU A 29 7.25 7.93 3.64
CA LEU A 29 6.70 6.60 3.39
C LEU A 29 7.72 5.66 2.75
N ARG A 30 8.55 6.13 1.82
CA ARG A 30 9.60 5.28 1.22
C ARG A 30 10.69 4.89 2.22
N GLU A 31 11.00 5.77 3.16
CA GLU A 31 12.05 5.50 4.16
C GLU A 31 11.74 4.32 5.07
N HIS A 32 10.46 3.94 5.28
CA HIS A 32 10.16 2.79 6.15
C HIS A 32 10.72 1.47 5.60
N VAL A 33 10.73 1.30 4.28
CA VAL A 33 11.30 0.09 3.64
C VAL A 33 12.81 0.02 3.91
N ARG A 34 13.52 1.12 3.64
CA ARG A 34 14.97 1.18 3.88
C ARG A 34 15.31 0.94 5.34
N TYR A 35 14.63 1.65 6.24
CA TYR A 35 14.82 1.50 7.67
C TYR A 35 14.45 0.10 8.18
N GLY A 36 13.39 -0.48 7.66
CA GLY A 36 12.99 -1.86 7.94
C GLY A 36 14.07 -2.87 7.55
N VAL A 37 14.69 -2.71 6.38
CA VAL A 37 15.82 -3.56 5.93
C VAL A 37 17.03 -3.39 6.84
N GLU A 38 17.36 -2.17 7.28
CA GLU A 38 18.45 -1.91 8.21
C GLU A 38 18.22 -2.60 9.57
N LEU A 39 17.00 -2.47 10.11
CA LEU A 39 16.60 -3.14 11.35
C LEU A 39 16.66 -4.66 11.21
N ALA A 40 16.15 -5.21 10.12
CA ALA A 40 16.17 -6.64 9.86
C ALA A 40 17.61 -7.21 9.78
N ARG A 41 18.54 -6.43 9.22
CA ARG A 41 19.98 -6.78 9.25
C ARG A 41 20.55 -6.70 10.66
N LYS A 42 20.28 -5.63 11.39
CA LYS A 42 20.72 -5.42 12.78
C LYS A 42 20.28 -6.57 13.69
N TYR A 43 19.03 -7.00 13.56
CA TYR A 43 18.46 -8.08 14.37
C TYR A 43 18.65 -9.47 13.74
N ARG A 44 19.43 -9.59 12.66
CA ARG A 44 19.79 -10.84 11.98
C ARG A 44 18.57 -11.66 11.57
N LEU A 45 17.49 -11.00 11.15
CA LEU A 45 16.33 -11.69 10.63
C LEU A 45 16.72 -12.52 9.39
N ASN A 46 16.02 -13.65 9.18
CA ASN A 46 16.32 -14.55 8.07
C ASN A 46 16.06 -13.89 6.70
N ARG A 47 16.63 -14.49 5.67
CA ARG A 47 16.54 -13.95 4.30
C ARG A 47 15.10 -13.75 3.81
N PRO A 48 14.16 -14.70 3.96
CA PRO A 48 12.77 -14.50 3.50
C PRO A 48 12.09 -13.27 4.12
N ILE A 49 12.29 -13.01 5.41
CA ILE A 49 11.72 -11.82 6.08
C ILE A 49 12.34 -10.54 5.52
N ARG A 50 13.66 -10.52 5.32
CA ARG A 50 14.35 -9.34 4.75
C ARG A 50 13.89 -9.05 3.32
N GLU A 51 13.66 -10.11 2.52
CA GLU A 51 13.13 -9.99 1.16
C GLU A 51 11.69 -9.44 1.20
N ALA A 52 10.84 -9.92 2.09
CA ALA A 52 9.49 -9.38 2.25
C ALA A 52 9.51 -7.90 2.62
N ILE A 53 10.32 -7.49 3.59
CA ILE A 53 10.47 -6.07 3.97
C ILE A 53 10.94 -5.21 2.80
N ALA A 54 11.89 -5.71 1.99
CA ALA A 54 12.45 -4.94 0.89
C ALA A 54 11.50 -4.83 -0.33
N GLN A 55 10.59 -5.77 -0.50
CA GLN A 55 9.87 -5.98 -1.76
C GLN A 55 8.35 -5.77 -1.67
N HIS A 56 7.76 -5.63 -0.47
CA HIS A 56 6.30 -5.62 -0.29
C HIS A 56 5.58 -4.41 -0.90
N HIS A 57 6.30 -3.42 -1.35
CA HIS A 57 5.74 -2.30 -2.13
C HIS A 57 6.23 -2.29 -3.58
N GLY A 58 7.20 -3.15 -3.93
CA GLY A 58 7.81 -3.16 -5.25
C GLY A 58 8.37 -1.79 -5.64
N ASP A 59 8.10 -1.38 -6.86
CA ASP A 59 8.33 -0.04 -7.40
C ASP A 59 7.01 0.73 -7.62
N SER A 60 6.00 0.43 -6.80
CA SER A 60 4.67 1.04 -6.88
C SER A 60 4.71 2.54 -6.64
N VAL A 61 3.80 3.26 -7.28
CA VAL A 61 3.58 4.69 -7.04
C VAL A 61 2.71 4.88 -5.80
N ILE A 62 3.06 5.82 -4.94
CA ILE A 62 2.25 6.28 -3.81
C ILE A 62 1.17 7.22 -4.38
N ALA A 63 0.15 6.61 -4.99
CA ALA A 63 -0.83 7.28 -5.83
C ALA A 63 -1.53 8.46 -5.14
N TYR A 64 -1.86 8.34 -3.85
CA TYR A 64 -2.52 9.40 -3.10
C TYR A 64 -1.72 10.70 -3.08
N PHE A 65 -0.44 10.64 -2.76
CA PHE A 65 0.41 11.82 -2.71
C PHE A 65 0.77 12.33 -4.10
N PHE A 66 0.93 11.46 -5.07
CA PHE A 66 1.14 11.89 -6.46
C PHE A 66 -0.06 12.69 -6.99
N GLN A 67 -1.28 12.18 -6.82
CA GLN A 67 -2.50 12.89 -7.23
C GLN A 67 -2.67 14.22 -6.49
N ARG A 68 -2.36 14.26 -5.20
CA ARG A 68 -2.39 15.50 -4.42
C ARG A 68 -1.38 16.53 -4.97
N ALA A 69 -0.17 16.09 -5.32
CA ALA A 69 0.84 16.95 -5.94
C ALA A 69 0.39 17.49 -7.31
N GLU A 70 -0.20 16.64 -8.15
CA GLU A 70 -0.78 17.07 -9.43
C GLU A 70 -1.89 18.13 -9.26
N GLN A 71 -2.77 17.93 -8.28
CA GLN A 71 -3.83 18.92 -7.99
C GLN A 71 -3.27 20.25 -7.54
N ILE A 72 -2.25 20.24 -6.68
CA ILE A 72 -1.56 21.45 -6.23
C ILE A 72 -0.87 22.16 -7.41
N ALA A 73 -0.17 21.40 -8.25
CA ALA A 73 0.51 21.94 -9.43
C ALA A 73 -0.48 22.58 -10.41
N LYS A 74 -1.61 21.93 -10.68
CA LYS A 74 -2.69 22.48 -11.53
C LYS A 74 -3.27 23.77 -10.94
N LYS A 75 -3.54 23.79 -9.63
CA LYS A 75 -4.10 24.99 -8.95
C LYS A 75 -3.14 26.19 -9.01
N ASN A 76 -1.86 25.94 -8.88
CA ASN A 76 -0.82 26.98 -8.83
C ASN A 76 -0.23 27.29 -10.22
N SER A 77 -0.71 26.67 -11.30
CA SER A 77 -0.14 26.77 -12.65
C SER A 77 1.37 26.50 -12.67
N SER A 78 1.83 25.59 -11.81
CA SER A 78 3.24 25.22 -11.69
C SER A 78 3.55 23.96 -12.51
N LYS A 79 4.85 23.62 -12.60
CA LYS A 79 5.30 22.40 -13.29
C LYS A 79 4.66 21.15 -12.69
N ALA A 80 4.28 20.19 -13.54
CA ALA A 80 3.79 18.90 -13.11
C ALA A 80 4.86 18.15 -12.26
N PRO A 81 4.44 17.43 -11.19
CA PRO A 81 5.35 16.65 -10.37
C PRO A 81 5.96 15.49 -11.18
N ASP A 82 7.19 15.09 -10.83
CA ASP A 82 7.79 13.88 -11.38
C ASP A 82 7.23 12.66 -10.63
N ILE A 83 6.63 11.72 -11.35
CA ILE A 83 6.08 10.49 -10.77
C ILE A 83 7.15 9.66 -10.03
N ASN A 84 8.42 9.78 -10.40
CA ASN A 84 9.51 9.05 -9.77
C ASN A 84 9.77 9.52 -8.32
N ASP A 85 9.42 10.75 -7.97
CA ASP A 85 9.51 11.25 -6.60
C ASP A 85 8.49 10.58 -5.66
N PHE A 86 7.49 9.91 -6.25
CA PHE A 86 6.41 9.22 -5.55
C PHE A 86 6.45 7.69 -5.70
N ARG A 87 7.55 7.14 -6.21
CA ARG A 87 7.68 5.72 -6.47
C ARG A 87 8.59 5.07 -5.42
N TYR A 88 8.22 3.88 -4.95
CA TYR A 88 9.11 3.06 -4.14
C TYR A 88 10.33 2.60 -4.95
N ASP A 89 11.45 2.34 -4.27
CA ASP A 89 12.73 2.05 -4.92
C ASP A 89 12.88 0.59 -5.38
N GLY A 90 11.89 -0.26 -5.08
CA GLY A 90 11.92 -1.68 -5.42
C GLY A 90 12.85 -2.51 -4.52
N PRO A 91 13.19 -3.73 -4.93
CA PRO A 91 12.73 -4.42 -6.13
C PRO A 91 11.28 -4.94 -6.03
N ARG A 92 10.68 -5.29 -7.17
CA ARG A 92 9.37 -5.94 -7.23
C ARG A 92 9.41 -7.30 -6.53
N PRO A 93 8.27 -7.80 -6.01
CA PRO A 93 8.17 -9.13 -5.41
C PRO A 93 8.71 -10.23 -6.32
N GLN A 94 9.63 -11.04 -5.79
CA GLN A 94 10.26 -12.14 -6.52
C GLN A 94 9.76 -13.51 -6.07
N ARG A 95 8.91 -13.55 -5.04
CA ARG A 95 8.38 -14.76 -4.44
C ARG A 95 6.87 -14.65 -4.21
N PRO A 96 6.12 -15.75 -4.37
CA PRO A 96 4.67 -15.77 -4.12
C PRO A 96 4.28 -15.25 -2.74
N GLU A 97 5.06 -15.58 -1.71
CA GLU A 97 4.79 -15.15 -0.34
C GLU A 97 4.88 -13.62 -0.19
N VAL A 98 5.81 -12.99 -0.92
CA VAL A 98 5.96 -11.52 -0.91
C VAL A 98 4.82 -10.85 -1.66
N VAL A 99 4.34 -11.46 -2.76
CA VAL A 99 3.13 -10.98 -3.47
C VAL A 99 1.92 -11.02 -2.53
N ILE A 100 1.76 -12.08 -1.73
CA ILE A 100 0.66 -12.16 -0.75
C ILE A 100 0.76 -11.02 0.26
N VAL A 101 1.96 -10.72 0.76
CA VAL A 101 2.18 -9.60 1.69
C VAL A 101 1.83 -8.26 1.04
N GLU A 102 2.30 -8.01 -0.20
CA GLU A 102 1.99 -6.76 -0.93
C GLU A 102 0.49 -6.59 -1.15
N ILE A 103 -0.21 -7.66 -1.54
CA ILE A 103 -1.67 -7.63 -1.75
C ILE A 103 -2.39 -7.36 -0.42
N ALA A 104 -2.01 -8.06 0.65
CA ALA A 104 -2.64 -7.93 1.96
C ALA A 104 -2.48 -6.50 2.50
N ASP A 105 -1.28 -5.95 2.46
CA ASP A 105 -0.96 -4.59 2.89
C ASP A 105 -1.74 -3.54 2.09
N THR A 106 -1.70 -3.65 0.76
CA THR A 106 -2.43 -2.74 -0.14
C THR A 106 -3.94 -2.76 0.13
N CYS A 107 -4.51 -3.95 0.29
CA CYS A 107 -5.95 -4.11 0.53
C CYS A 107 -6.34 -3.64 1.93
N GLU A 108 -5.54 -3.90 2.95
CA GLU A 108 -5.78 -3.45 4.32
C GLU A 108 -5.80 -1.93 4.40
N ALA A 109 -4.79 -1.26 3.84
CA ALA A 109 -4.71 0.20 3.80
C ALA A 109 -5.92 0.82 3.06
N ALA A 110 -6.34 0.23 1.94
CA ALA A 110 -7.50 0.69 1.19
C ALA A 110 -8.82 0.48 1.95
N MET A 111 -8.98 -0.65 2.65
CA MET A 111 -10.16 -0.89 3.48
C MET A 111 -10.21 0.07 4.67
N ARG A 112 -9.10 0.31 5.35
CA ARG A 112 -9.02 1.30 6.42
C ARG A 112 -9.51 2.68 5.96
N SER A 113 -9.02 3.15 4.81
CA SER A 113 -9.47 4.41 4.21
C SER A 113 -10.96 4.39 3.84
N LEU A 114 -11.46 3.29 3.27
CA LEU A 114 -12.85 3.14 2.85
C LEU A 114 -13.80 3.25 4.06
N PHE A 115 -13.47 2.57 5.15
CA PHE A 115 -14.31 2.54 6.35
C PHE A 115 -14.18 3.82 7.21
N SER A 116 -13.03 4.49 7.21
CA SER A 116 -12.85 5.78 7.89
C SER A 116 -13.66 6.91 7.24
N ASN A 117 -13.81 6.89 5.92
CA ASN A 117 -14.46 7.96 5.16
C ASN A 117 -15.99 7.83 5.04
N GLN A 118 -16.58 6.67 5.33
CA GLN A 118 -18.01 6.41 5.10
C GLN A 118 -18.90 6.48 6.36
N GLY A 119 -18.33 6.79 7.52
CA GLY A 119 -19.10 6.76 8.77
C GLY A 119 -19.69 5.38 9.04
N SER A 120 -20.84 5.32 9.75
CA SER A 120 -21.51 4.06 10.14
C SER A 120 -22.24 3.33 9.01
N ALA A 121 -22.06 3.72 7.75
CA ALA A 121 -22.68 3.01 6.63
C ALA A 121 -22.01 1.64 6.44
N LYS A 122 -22.77 0.56 6.55
CA LYS A 122 -22.29 -0.81 6.35
C LYS A 122 -21.77 -0.97 4.92
N VAL A 123 -20.47 -1.15 4.77
CA VAL A 123 -19.87 -1.54 3.50
C VAL A 123 -20.16 -3.02 3.28
N GLY A 124 -20.98 -3.36 2.29
CA GLY A 124 -21.30 -4.75 1.98
C GLY A 124 -20.13 -5.52 1.38
N GLY A 125 -20.12 -6.84 1.55
CA GLY A 125 -19.04 -7.71 1.04
C GLY A 125 -18.80 -7.59 -0.48
N ALA A 126 -19.86 -7.31 -1.27
CA ALA A 126 -19.73 -7.05 -2.70
C ALA A 126 -18.77 -5.87 -2.98
N ARG A 127 -18.89 -4.78 -2.23
CA ARG A 127 -18.04 -3.59 -2.39
C ARG A 127 -16.59 -3.85 -1.96
N ILE A 128 -16.38 -4.68 -0.94
CA ILE A 128 -15.04 -5.15 -0.58
C ILE A 128 -14.42 -5.93 -1.74
N GLY A 129 -15.17 -6.88 -2.32
CA GLY A 129 -14.72 -7.67 -3.46
C GLY A 129 -14.38 -6.83 -4.69
N GLU A 130 -15.23 -5.85 -5.04
CA GLU A 130 -14.99 -4.90 -6.12
C GLU A 130 -13.68 -4.11 -5.89
N ARG A 131 -13.52 -3.56 -4.68
CA ARG A 131 -12.33 -2.77 -4.37
C ARG A 131 -11.04 -3.60 -4.39
N VAL A 132 -11.07 -4.82 -3.89
CA VAL A 132 -9.94 -5.75 -3.99
C VAL A 132 -9.60 -6.02 -5.45
N ASN A 133 -10.59 -6.31 -6.30
CA ASN A 133 -10.37 -6.55 -7.72
C ASN A 133 -9.73 -5.34 -8.42
N GLU A 134 -10.21 -4.11 -8.17
CA GLU A 134 -9.63 -2.89 -8.72
C GLU A 134 -8.15 -2.75 -8.36
N LEU A 135 -7.80 -2.95 -7.07
CA LEU A 135 -6.44 -2.84 -6.58
C LEU A 135 -5.51 -3.89 -7.21
N LEU A 136 -5.95 -5.13 -7.24
CA LEU A 136 -5.18 -6.22 -7.84
C LEU A 136 -4.97 -6.02 -9.34
N PHE A 137 -6.00 -5.59 -10.04
CA PHE A 137 -5.91 -5.32 -11.47
C PHE A 137 -4.96 -4.16 -11.76
N ALA A 138 -5.00 -3.09 -10.98
CA ALA A 138 -4.04 -1.98 -11.09
C ALA A 138 -2.60 -2.44 -10.86
N LYS A 139 -2.36 -3.32 -9.88
CA LYS A 139 -1.04 -3.90 -9.62
C LYS A 139 -0.55 -4.79 -10.77
N LEU A 140 -1.43 -5.61 -11.35
CA LEU A 140 -1.12 -6.40 -12.55
C LEU A 140 -0.76 -5.51 -13.73
N GLN A 141 -1.55 -4.47 -14.02
CA GLN A 141 -1.27 -3.52 -15.09
C GLN A 141 0.04 -2.76 -14.87
N ALA A 142 0.42 -2.52 -13.61
CA ALA A 142 1.69 -1.92 -13.25
C ALA A 142 2.86 -2.92 -13.23
N HIS A 143 2.64 -4.18 -13.67
CA HIS A 143 3.66 -5.22 -13.74
C HIS A 143 4.35 -5.55 -12.40
N GLN A 144 3.65 -5.33 -11.27
CA GLN A 144 4.25 -5.52 -9.94
C GLN A 144 4.59 -6.98 -9.65
N PHE A 145 3.89 -7.94 -10.26
CA PHE A 145 4.02 -9.36 -9.96
C PHE A 145 4.80 -10.16 -11.00
N ASP A 146 5.32 -9.52 -12.05
CA ASP A 146 5.97 -10.18 -13.18
C ASP A 146 7.24 -10.97 -12.80
N ALA A 147 7.90 -10.60 -11.70
CA ALA A 147 9.10 -11.28 -11.23
C ALA A 147 8.81 -12.47 -10.31
N ALA A 148 7.57 -12.68 -9.89
CA ALA A 148 7.17 -13.79 -9.01
C ALA A 148 6.60 -14.96 -9.81
N PRO A 149 7.00 -16.21 -9.52
CA PRO A 149 6.50 -17.39 -10.23
C PRO A 149 5.08 -17.77 -9.74
N LEU A 150 4.08 -16.98 -10.14
CA LEU A 150 2.67 -17.20 -9.83
C LEU A 150 1.91 -17.60 -11.09
N THR A 151 1.06 -18.62 -10.96
CA THR A 151 0.05 -18.91 -11.98
C THR A 151 -1.19 -18.04 -11.80
N LEU A 152 -1.97 -17.89 -12.85
CA LEU A 152 -3.26 -17.21 -12.76
C LEU A 152 -4.19 -17.89 -11.73
N ALA A 153 -4.12 -19.21 -11.62
CA ALA A 153 -4.91 -19.96 -10.63
C ALA A 153 -4.50 -19.63 -9.20
N ASP A 154 -3.20 -19.48 -8.93
CA ASP A 154 -2.72 -19.07 -7.60
C ASP A 154 -3.16 -17.64 -7.28
N PHE A 155 -3.05 -16.75 -8.26
CA PHE A 155 -3.49 -15.37 -8.12
C PHE A 155 -4.98 -15.26 -7.76
N MET A 156 -5.84 -16.04 -8.43
CA MET A 156 -7.27 -16.08 -8.13
C MET A 156 -7.55 -16.62 -6.72
N LYS A 157 -6.82 -17.65 -6.27
CA LYS A 157 -6.93 -18.16 -4.90
C LYS A 157 -6.53 -17.11 -3.86
N ILE A 158 -5.43 -16.39 -4.10
CA ILE A 158 -4.98 -15.31 -3.22
C ILE A 158 -6.08 -14.23 -3.12
N ARG A 159 -6.62 -13.79 -4.26
CA ARG A 159 -7.71 -12.83 -4.32
C ARG A 159 -8.92 -13.27 -3.49
N ASP A 160 -9.37 -14.50 -3.69
CA ASP A 160 -10.56 -15.04 -2.99
C ASP A 160 -10.35 -15.10 -1.48
N GLN A 161 -9.16 -15.53 -1.03
CA GLN A 161 -8.83 -15.59 0.40
C GLN A 161 -8.72 -14.17 1.03
N ILE A 162 -8.16 -13.21 0.32
CA ILE A 162 -8.09 -11.81 0.79
C ILE A 162 -9.52 -11.25 0.93
N VAL A 163 -10.38 -11.41 -0.07
CA VAL A 163 -11.78 -10.95 -0.01
C VAL A 163 -12.51 -11.59 1.17
N GLN A 164 -12.40 -12.90 1.33
CA GLN A 164 -13.04 -13.62 2.43
C GLN A 164 -12.55 -13.12 3.80
N THR A 165 -11.24 -12.94 3.95
CA THR A 165 -10.64 -12.47 5.20
C THR A 165 -11.11 -11.05 5.53
N LEU A 166 -11.10 -10.14 4.55
CA LEU A 166 -11.56 -8.77 4.76
C LEU A 166 -13.06 -8.71 5.07
N CYS A 167 -13.89 -9.51 4.40
CA CYS A 167 -15.30 -9.63 4.74
C CYS A 167 -15.48 -10.06 6.20
N ASN A 168 -14.76 -11.05 6.67
CA ASN A 168 -14.85 -11.51 8.06
C ASN A 168 -14.42 -10.40 9.05
N ILE A 169 -13.32 -9.70 8.78
CA ILE A 169 -12.82 -8.62 9.65
C ILE A 169 -13.81 -7.46 9.75
N TYR A 170 -14.44 -7.08 8.63
CA TYR A 170 -15.25 -5.87 8.55
C TYR A 170 -16.77 -6.12 8.63
N HIS A 171 -17.24 -7.39 8.57
CA HIS A 171 -18.63 -7.75 8.84
C HIS A 171 -18.98 -7.89 10.32
N GLU A 172 -18.01 -8.11 11.17
CA GLU A 172 -18.19 -8.29 12.63
C GLU A 172 -18.19 -6.97 13.43
N ARG A 173 -18.22 -5.81 12.74
CA ARG A 173 -18.21 -4.50 13.41
C ARG A 173 -19.46 -3.69 13.15
#